data_5d2a6eccce3cc679ca95991ffdf50a9f
#
_entry.id   5d2a6eccce3cc679ca95991ffdf50a9f
#
_cell.length_a   1.000
_cell.length_b   1.000
_cell.length_c   1.000
_cell.angle_alpha   90.00
_cell.angle_beta   90.00
_cell.angle_gamma   90.00
#
_symmetry.space_group_name_H-M   'P 1'
#
loop_
_entity.id
_entity.type
_entity.pdbx_description
1 polymer ?
#
loop_
_entity_poly.entity_id
_entity_poly.type
_entity_poly.pdbx_seq_one_letter_code
_entity_poly.pdbx_strand_id
1 'polypeptide(L)'
;MKYMIGVDIGTTSTKSVLYDENGTFIMKHQIGYDLHTPNVDVSEENPDELFDAVLMTIKYVMRESKVNKDDIKFVSFSAQMHSLIAMDQKHQRLTNNITWADNRAAKYATVINEVHDGNAIYQRTGTPIHPMSPLVKIFWMKHEWQDVFQRTAKFADIKTYIFYHLFDTYIIDYSMASATGMFNLETLDWDVGALELLGISKEMLPELVPPTYVMKGMKERYATLMGLNEDTPFVIGASDGVLSNLGVNSVGKGEVAVTIGTSGAIRTVIDKPRTDYKGRIFCYVLTEDHYVIGGPVNNGGVVLRWLRDELLASEVETAKRLGVDPYDVLTQIAKRVKPGADGLIFHPYLAGERAPLWNANARGSFFGLTLSHKKEHMIRAALEGVLYNLYTVYLALIEVMNETPKMIKATGGFAKSEVWRQMMSDIFDTELVVPESYESSCLGACVLGLKAVGDIEDFSIVSSMVGATNNHTPFEENVAVYQELVSIFINLSRSLTENYEQIADFQRQHMAENKTQ
;
A
#
# COMPACT_ATOMS: atom_id res chain seq x y z
N MET A 1 -18.00 29.26 3.35
CA MET A 1 -17.74 27.88 2.95
C MET A 1 -16.32 27.57 3.38
N LYS A 2 -16.12 26.48 4.09
CA LYS A 2 -14.79 26.07 4.52
C LYS A 2 -14.26 24.96 3.62
N TYR A 3 -12.94 24.84 3.56
CA TYR A 3 -12.26 23.92 2.66
C TYR A 3 -11.21 23.08 3.41
N MET A 4 -10.91 21.92 2.88
CA MET A 4 -9.94 20.97 3.42
C MET A 4 -8.93 20.62 2.34
N ILE A 5 -7.67 20.47 2.70
CA ILE A 5 -6.63 19.98 1.79
C ILE A 5 -6.17 18.61 2.28
N GLY A 6 -6.33 17.58 1.46
CA GLY A 6 -5.72 16.28 1.65
C GLY A 6 -4.43 16.18 0.83
N VAL A 7 -3.33 15.81 1.48
CA VAL A 7 -2.03 15.62 0.85
C VAL A 7 -1.67 14.14 0.89
N ASP A 8 -1.30 13.56 -0.23
CA ASP A 8 -0.87 12.17 -0.34
C ASP A 8 0.57 12.09 -0.86
N ILE A 9 1.49 11.67 0.00
CA ILE A 9 2.92 11.52 -0.28
C ILE A 9 3.17 10.07 -0.68
N GLY A 10 3.04 9.79 -1.97
CA GLY A 10 3.26 8.44 -2.52
C GLY A 10 4.71 8.20 -2.96
N THR A 11 5.00 6.99 -3.45
CA THR A 11 6.35 6.56 -3.87
C THR A 11 6.81 7.22 -5.18
N THR A 12 5.92 7.62 -6.06
CA THR A 12 6.27 8.18 -7.38
C THR A 12 5.76 9.60 -7.59
N SER A 13 4.96 10.10 -6.67
CA SER A 13 4.37 11.45 -6.76
C SER A 13 3.76 11.88 -5.43
N THR A 14 3.76 13.19 -5.21
CA THR A 14 2.95 13.84 -4.19
C THR A 14 1.76 14.51 -4.84
N LYS A 15 0.62 14.43 -4.17
CA LYS A 15 -0.66 14.97 -4.63
C LYS A 15 -1.32 15.79 -3.53
N SER A 16 -1.86 16.95 -3.87
CA SER A 16 -2.74 17.75 -3.00
C SER A 16 -4.11 17.88 -3.64
N VAL A 17 -5.14 17.61 -2.86
CA VAL A 17 -6.55 17.69 -3.29
C VAL A 17 -7.30 18.63 -2.37
N LEU A 18 -7.99 19.60 -2.96
CA LEU A 18 -8.87 20.52 -2.27
C LEU A 18 -10.31 19.99 -2.32
N TYR A 19 -10.93 19.90 -1.16
CA TYR A 19 -12.34 19.57 -0.98
C TYR A 19 -13.07 20.70 -0.25
N ASP A 20 -14.37 20.82 -0.48
CA ASP A 20 -15.23 21.59 0.41
C ASP A 20 -15.50 20.81 1.72
N GLU A 21 -16.19 21.46 2.66
CA GLU A 21 -16.55 20.84 3.96
C GLU A 21 -17.47 19.62 3.87
N ASN A 22 -18.10 19.38 2.71
CA ASN A 22 -18.94 18.22 2.45
C ASN A 22 -18.18 17.07 1.75
N GLY A 23 -16.88 17.25 1.50
CA GLY A 23 -16.07 16.27 0.78
C GLY A 23 -16.18 16.34 -0.75
N THR A 24 -16.82 17.39 -1.29
CA THR A 24 -16.91 17.60 -2.73
C THR A 24 -15.54 18.00 -3.29
N PHE A 25 -15.10 17.27 -4.31
CA PHE A 25 -13.85 17.56 -5.02
C PHE A 25 -13.92 18.95 -5.70
N ILE A 26 -12.92 19.80 -5.46
CA ILE A 26 -12.78 21.12 -6.09
C ILE A 26 -11.67 21.08 -7.14
N MET A 27 -10.45 20.69 -6.72
CA MET A 27 -9.31 20.56 -7.63
C MET A 27 -8.20 19.71 -7.04
N LYS A 28 -7.28 19.30 -7.89
CA LYS A 28 -6.05 18.61 -7.48
C LYS A 28 -4.84 19.10 -8.26
N HIS A 29 -3.69 18.93 -7.63
CA HIS A 29 -2.40 19.01 -8.32
C HIS A 29 -1.49 17.88 -7.87
N GLN A 30 -0.67 17.38 -8.80
CA GLN A 30 0.26 16.27 -8.56
C GLN A 30 1.61 16.60 -9.17
N ILE A 31 2.67 16.30 -8.43
CA ILE A 31 4.05 16.40 -8.89
C ILE A 31 4.69 15.03 -8.78
N GLY A 32 5.21 14.52 -9.90
CA GLY A 32 5.99 13.29 -9.96
C GLY A 32 7.45 13.54 -9.63
N TYR A 33 8.12 12.49 -9.16
CA TYR A 33 9.57 12.45 -8.94
C TYR A 33 10.11 11.06 -9.25
N ASP A 34 11.42 11.01 -9.50
CA ASP A 34 12.07 9.78 -9.92
C ASP A 34 12.43 8.90 -8.73
N LEU A 35 12.28 7.60 -8.93
CA LEU A 35 12.74 6.58 -8.01
C LEU A 35 14.17 6.19 -8.40
N HIS A 36 15.11 6.33 -7.47
CA HIS A 36 16.51 5.94 -7.68
C HIS A 36 16.67 4.43 -7.49
N THR A 37 16.79 3.71 -8.59
CA THR A 37 16.90 2.24 -8.64
C THR A 37 18.12 1.81 -9.46
N PRO A 38 19.36 2.03 -8.96
CA PRO A 38 20.60 1.73 -9.70
C PRO A 38 20.79 0.23 -9.95
N ASN A 39 20.14 -0.61 -9.16
CA ASN A 39 20.05 -2.05 -9.34
C ASN A 39 18.72 -2.58 -8.78
N VAL A 40 18.47 -3.88 -8.92
CA VAL A 40 17.17 -4.50 -8.56
C VAL A 40 16.83 -4.48 -7.06
N ASP A 41 17.83 -4.31 -6.19
CA ASP A 41 17.66 -4.36 -4.75
C ASP A 41 17.56 -2.97 -4.11
N VAL A 42 17.94 -1.90 -4.82
CA VAL A 42 17.94 -0.53 -4.33
C VAL A 42 16.69 0.21 -4.79
N SER A 43 16.00 0.79 -3.85
CA SER A 43 14.84 1.65 -4.11
C SER A 43 14.82 2.83 -3.14
N GLU A 44 15.23 4.00 -3.63
CA GLU A 44 15.39 5.21 -2.83
C GLU A 44 14.76 6.41 -3.52
N GLU A 45 14.40 7.41 -2.74
CA GLU A 45 13.89 8.72 -3.18
C GLU A 45 14.72 9.83 -2.54
N ASN A 46 14.83 10.97 -3.21
CA ASN A 46 15.40 12.16 -2.61
C ASN A 46 14.35 12.85 -1.70
N PRO A 47 14.48 12.83 -0.37
CA PRO A 47 13.47 13.39 0.51
C PRO A 47 13.26 14.90 0.36
N ASP A 48 14.27 15.64 -0.15
CA ASP A 48 14.14 17.08 -0.40
C ASP A 48 13.19 17.33 -1.58
N GLU A 49 13.22 16.48 -2.63
CA GLU A 49 12.28 16.57 -3.77
C GLU A 49 10.84 16.28 -3.33
N LEU A 50 10.63 15.31 -2.42
CA LEU A 50 9.32 15.02 -1.86
C LEU A 50 8.81 16.18 -1.01
N PHE A 51 9.68 16.80 -0.20
CA PHE A 51 9.35 17.98 0.57
C PHE A 51 8.94 19.15 -0.33
N ASP A 52 9.72 19.44 -1.36
CA ASP A 52 9.42 20.48 -2.35
C ASP A 52 8.09 20.19 -3.08
N ALA A 53 7.83 18.92 -3.42
CA ALA A 53 6.58 18.51 -4.05
C ALA A 53 5.37 18.77 -3.15
N VAL A 54 5.47 18.54 -1.83
CA VAL A 54 4.42 18.89 -0.87
C VAL A 54 4.14 20.40 -0.89
N LEU A 55 5.19 21.23 -0.78
CA LEU A 55 5.04 22.69 -0.78
C LEU A 55 4.41 23.18 -2.10
N MET A 56 4.88 22.67 -3.23
CA MET A 56 4.44 23.13 -4.55
C MET A 56 3.04 22.64 -4.92
N THR A 57 2.64 21.44 -4.52
CA THR A 57 1.27 20.96 -4.78
C THR A 57 0.24 21.75 -3.98
N ILE A 58 0.52 22.06 -2.70
CA ILE A 58 -0.35 22.92 -1.87
C ILE A 58 -0.39 24.34 -2.46
N LYS A 59 0.78 24.93 -2.77
CA LYS A 59 0.85 26.26 -3.40
C LYS A 59 0.00 26.34 -4.67
N TYR A 60 0.09 25.33 -5.53
CA TYR A 60 -0.67 25.31 -6.78
C TYR A 60 -2.17 25.29 -6.51
N VAL A 61 -2.62 24.40 -5.64
CA VAL A 61 -4.03 24.26 -5.27
C VAL A 61 -4.58 25.57 -4.68
N MET A 62 -3.83 26.22 -3.78
CA MET A 62 -4.23 27.50 -3.19
C MET A 62 -4.33 28.62 -4.23
N ARG A 63 -3.33 28.72 -5.09
CA ARG A 63 -3.27 29.78 -6.12
C ARG A 63 -4.38 29.63 -7.17
N GLU A 64 -4.57 28.42 -7.70
CA GLU A 64 -5.49 28.19 -8.84
C GLU A 64 -6.97 28.13 -8.39
N SER A 65 -7.24 27.63 -7.19
CA SER A 65 -8.60 27.64 -6.64
C SER A 65 -9.09 29.03 -6.25
N LYS A 66 -8.15 29.97 -5.98
CA LYS A 66 -8.44 31.31 -5.47
C LYS A 66 -9.22 31.33 -4.16
N VAL A 67 -9.20 30.23 -3.42
CA VAL A 67 -9.80 30.14 -2.09
C VAL A 67 -9.00 31.02 -1.13
N ASN A 68 -9.73 31.75 -0.25
CA ASN A 68 -9.07 32.53 0.76
C ASN A 68 -8.38 31.61 1.79
N LYS A 69 -7.12 31.93 2.15
CA LYS A 69 -6.37 31.17 3.14
C LYS A 69 -7.08 31.04 4.50
N ASP A 70 -7.89 32.04 4.86
CA ASP A 70 -8.70 32.05 6.08
C ASP A 70 -9.90 31.07 6.03
N ASP A 71 -10.23 30.58 4.84
CA ASP A 71 -11.26 29.57 4.63
C ASP A 71 -10.72 28.13 4.61
N ILE A 72 -9.39 27.96 4.67
CA ILE A 72 -8.78 26.62 4.84
C ILE A 72 -8.92 26.20 6.31
N LYS A 73 -9.65 25.13 6.51
CA LYS A 73 -9.92 24.55 7.83
C LYS A 73 -8.71 23.81 8.39
N PHE A 74 -8.10 23.00 7.55
CA PHE A 74 -6.87 22.27 7.84
C PHE A 74 -6.22 21.71 6.57
N VAL A 75 -4.95 21.27 6.73
CA VAL A 75 -4.24 20.39 5.80
C VAL A 75 -4.01 19.07 6.52
N SER A 76 -4.38 17.94 5.91
CA SER A 76 -4.21 16.61 6.49
C SER A 76 -3.43 15.68 5.56
N PHE A 77 -2.61 14.80 6.13
CA PHE A 77 -1.60 14.04 5.40
C PHE A 77 -1.88 12.55 5.34
N SER A 78 -1.64 12.00 4.16
CA SER A 78 -1.46 10.59 3.85
C SER A 78 -0.03 10.40 3.37
N ALA A 79 0.64 9.32 3.75
CA ALA A 79 1.98 9.04 3.26
C ALA A 79 2.24 7.55 3.04
N GLN A 80 3.12 7.25 2.09
CA GLN A 80 3.69 5.92 1.92
C GLN A 80 4.33 5.44 3.23
N MET A 81 4.11 4.19 3.58
CA MET A 81 4.65 3.58 4.79
C MET A 81 5.98 2.86 4.52
N HIS A 82 6.65 2.43 5.59
CA HIS A 82 7.88 1.63 5.58
C HIS A 82 9.14 2.36 5.08
N SER A 83 9.08 3.66 4.85
CA SER A 83 10.27 4.42 4.47
C SER A 83 11.22 4.67 5.65
N LEU A 84 12.50 4.87 5.37
CA LEU A 84 13.52 5.10 6.38
C LEU A 84 14.56 6.11 5.92
N ILE A 85 14.81 7.14 6.73
CA ILE A 85 15.85 8.15 6.56
C ILE A 85 16.70 8.18 7.84
N ALA A 86 18.02 8.04 7.71
CA ALA A 86 18.95 8.24 8.80
C ALA A 86 19.40 9.71 8.86
N MET A 87 19.32 10.32 10.07
CA MET A 87 19.68 11.72 10.31
C MET A 87 20.80 11.80 11.34
N ASP A 88 21.77 12.70 11.16
CA ASP A 88 22.85 12.94 12.10
C ASP A 88 22.46 13.91 13.23
N GLN A 89 23.40 14.15 14.15
CA GLN A 89 23.22 15.08 15.29
C GLN A 89 23.00 16.54 14.87
N LYS A 90 23.35 16.91 13.63
CA LYS A 90 23.13 18.25 13.07
C LYS A 90 21.84 18.31 12.26
N HIS A 91 21.01 17.27 12.36
CA HIS A 91 19.78 17.13 11.62
C HIS A 91 19.98 17.12 10.07
N GLN A 92 21.16 16.68 9.63
CA GLN A 92 21.45 16.45 8.22
C GLN A 92 21.18 15.00 7.86
N ARG A 93 20.55 14.74 6.72
CA ARG A 93 20.32 13.38 6.27
C ARG A 93 21.62 12.68 5.91
N LEU A 94 21.78 11.46 6.38
CA LEU A 94 22.86 10.56 6.05
C LEU A 94 22.51 9.64 4.87
N THR A 95 21.22 9.44 4.63
CA THR A 95 20.70 8.59 3.56
C THR A 95 19.62 9.31 2.77
N ASN A 96 19.31 8.78 1.59
CA ASN A 96 18.04 9.05 0.94
C ASN A 96 16.88 8.42 1.72
N ASN A 97 15.65 8.63 1.28
CA ASN A 97 14.47 7.93 1.77
C ASN A 97 14.47 6.51 1.21
N ILE A 98 14.83 5.51 2.02
CA ILE A 98 14.84 4.09 1.65
C ILE A 98 13.41 3.58 1.66
N THR A 99 12.86 3.28 0.48
CA THR A 99 11.42 2.97 0.31
C THR A 99 11.04 1.55 0.74
N TRP A 100 9.75 1.27 0.74
CA TRP A 100 9.21 -0.08 1.00
C TRP A 100 9.65 -1.13 -0.02
N ALA A 101 10.05 -0.72 -1.23
CA ALA A 101 10.47 -1.60 -2.32
C ALA A 101 11.96 -1.96 -2.28
N ASP A 102 12.73 -1.38 -1.35
CA ASP A 102 14.16 -1.69 -1.17
C ASP A 102 14.33 -3.08 -0.56
N ASN A 103 15.15 -3.92 -1.22
CA ASN A 103 15.39 -5.31 -0.85
C ASN A 103 16.79 -5.59 -0.29
N ARG A 104 17.65 -4.57 -0.09
CA ARG A 104 19.01 -4.76 0.47
C ARG A 104 19.02 -5.50 1.80
N ALA A 105 17.99 -5.34 2.59
CA ALA A 105 17.83 -5.97 3.87
C ALA A 105 17.26 -7.42 3.83
N ALA A 106 17.01 -8.01 2.65
CA ALA A 106 16.29 -9.28 2.51
C ALA A 106 16.93 -10.43 3.29
N LYS A 107 18.25 -10.58 3.26
CA LYS A 107 19.02 -11.57 4.05
C LYS A 107 18.71 -11.46 5.55
N TYR A 108 18.54 -10.25 6.04
CA TYR A 108 18.32 -10.00 7.47
C TYR A 108 16.90 -10.25 7.95
N ALA A 109 15.92 -10.24 7.04
CA ALA A 109 14.57 -10.72 7.36
C ALA A 109 14.61 -12.21 7.73
N THR A 110 15.35 -13.02 6.97
CA THR A 110 15.57 -14.44 7.29
C THR A 110 16.28 -14.62 8.64
N VAL A 111 17.35 -13.86 8.87
CA VAL A 111 18.10 -13.92 10.16
C VAL A 111 17.19 -13.57 11.35
N ILE A 112 16.38 -12.53 11.25
CA ILE A 112 15.45 -12.14 12.33
C ILE A 112 14.43 -13.26 12.57
N ASN A 113 13.87 -13.85 11.51
CA ASN A 113 12.89 -14.93 11.64
C ASN A 113 13.49 -16.20 12.28
N GLU A 114 14.67 -16.62 11.85
CA GLU A 114 15.24 -17.92 12.24
C GLU A 114 16.04 -17.85 13.54
N VAL A 115 16.68 -16.71 13.84
CA VAL A 115 17.62 -16.57 14.97
C VAL A 115 17.02 -15.76 16.13
N HIS A 116 16.14 -14.81 15.84
CA HIS A 116 15.65 -13.82 16.83
C HIS A 116 14.14 -13.90 17.08
N ASP A 117 13.51 -15.04 16.76
CA ASP A 117 12.08 -15.24 16.94
C ASP A 117 11.24 -14.10 16.33
N GLY A 118 11.41 -13.91 15.02
CA GLY A 118 10.70 -12.86 14.29
C GLY A 118 9.18 -12.93 14.45
N ASN A 119 8.62 -14.14 14.64
CA ASN A 119 7.18 -14.28 14.87
C ASN A 119 6.75 -13.64 16.20
N ALA A 120 7.53 -13.76 17.29
CA ALA A 120 7.22 -13.10 18.55
C ALA A 120 7.27 -11.56 18.43
N ILE A 121 8.18 -11.01 17.62
CA ILE A 121 8.21 -9.59 17.30
C ILE A 121 6.94 -9.21 16.51
N TYR A 122 6.63 -9.97 15.46
CA TYR A 122 5.41 -9.74 14.67
C TYR A 122 4.14 -9.77 15.53
N GLN A 123 4.00 -10.73 16.45
CA GLN A 123 2.80 -10.83 17.31
C GLN A 123 2.57 -9.56 18.15
N ARG A 124 3.64 -8.86 18.56
CA ARG A 124 3.53 -7.61 19.32
C ARG A 124 3.36 -6.38 18.44
N THR A 125 3.97 -6.39 17.25
CA THR A 125 4.05 -5.19 16.39
C THR A 125 3.06 -5.18 15.23
N GLY A 126 2.50 -6.35 14.87
CA GLY A 126 1.60 -6.49 13.72
C GLY A 126 2.26 -6.31 12.36
N THR A 127 3.58 -6.08 12.30
CA THR A 127 4.32 -5.88 11.04
C THR A 127 5.06 -7.15 10.67
N PRO A 128 4.77 -7.77 9.52
CA PRO A 128 5.51 -8.93 9.05
C PRO A 128 7.01 -8.66 8.92
N ILE A 129 7.84 -9.65 9.27
CA ILE A 129 9.29 -9.57 9.15
C ILE A 129 9.65 -9.68 7.67
N HIS A 130 9.89 -8.54 7.05
CA HIS A 130 10.15 -8.41 5.62
C HIS A 130 11.12 -7.23 5.37
N PRO A 131 11.96 -7.25 4.34
CA PRO A 131 12.90 -6.15 4.05
C PRO A 131 12.25 -4.78 3.87
N MET A 132 10.96 -4.73 3.57
CA MET A 132 10.21 -3.47 3.47
C MET A 132 10.19 -2.69 4.79
N SER A 133 10.23 -3.36 5.97
CA SER A 133 10.03 -2.70 7.26
C SER A 133 11.28 -1.97 7.76
N PRO A 134 11.15 -0.81 8.41
CA PRO A 134 12.25 -0.11 9.06
C PRO A 134 13.03 -0.97 10.06
N LEU A 135 12.38 -1.84 10.83
CA LEU A 135 13.04 -2.80 11.72
C LEU A 135 14.15 -3.56 10.99
N VAL A 136 13.80 -4.19 9.87
CA VAL A 136 14.73 -5.04 9.11
C VAL A 136 15.81 -4.19 8.43
N LYS A 137 15.46 -2.99 7.95
CA LYS A 137 16.43 -2.04 7.36
C LYS A 137 17.45 -1.52 8.39
N ILE A 138 17.01 -1.17 9.60
CA ILE A 138 17.93 -0.72 10.67
C ILE A 138 18.83 -1.88 11.11
N PHE A 139 18.28 -3.10 11.22
CA PHE A 139 19.08 -4.29 11.51
C PHE A 139 20.14 -4.55 10.43
N TRP A 140 19.78 -4.39 9.14
CA TRP A 140 20.73 -4.45 8.03
C TRP A 140 21.80 -3.34 8.13
N MET A 141 21.43 -2.08 8.40
CA MET A 141 22.37 -0.97 8.55
C MET A 141 23.39 -1.24 9.66
N LYS A 142 22.93 -1.78 10.79
CA LYS A 142 23.79 -2.13 11.92
C LYS A 142 24.91 -3.10 11.53
N HIS A 143 24.68 -3.98 10.55
CA HIS A 143 25.63 -5.02 10.16
C HIS A 143 26.44 -4.66 8.89
N GLU A 144 25.79 -4.07 7.90
CA GLU A 144 26.40 -3.83 6.59
C GLU A 144 26.75 -2.35 6.31
N TRP A 145 26.14 -1.41 7.05
CA TRP A 145 26.34 0.01 6.85
C TRP A 145 26.69 0.73 8.15
N GLN A 146 27.69 0.18 8.84
CA GLN A 146 28.05 0.54 10.22
C GLN A 146 28.43 2.02 10.40
N ASP A 147 29.10 2.65 9.44
CA ASP A 147 29.47 4.06 9.51
C ASP A 147 28.24 4.97 9.53
N VAL A 148 27.22 4.66 8.72
CA VAL A 148 25.95 5.37 8.74
C VAL A 148 25.21 5.09 10.05
N PHE A 149 25.12 3.83 10.46
CA PHE A 149 24.42 3.46 11.69
C PHE A 149 25.00 4.17 12.92
N GLN A 150 26.33 4.21 13.06
CA GLN A 150 27.00 4.85 14.21
C GLN A 150 26.87 6.38 14.22
N ARG A 151 26.74 7.01 13.06
CA ARG A 151 26.53 8.45 12.94
C ARG A 151 25.08 8.88 13.07
N THR A 152 24.14 7.92 13.03
CA THR A 152 22.71 8.21 13.08
C THR A 152 22.30 8.64 14.48
N ALA A 153 21.74 9.83 14.58
CA ALA A 153 21.12 10.36 15.81
C ALA A 153 19.59 10.17 15.82
N LYS A 154 18.96 10.17 14.65
CA LYS A 154 17.52 9.97 14.50
C LYS A 154 17.22 9.10 13.26
N PHE A 155 16.28 8.18 13.42
CA PHE A 155 15.63 7.49 12.32
C PHE A 155 14.26 8.12 12.07
N ALA A 156 13.99 8.53 10.84
CA ALA A 156 12.75 9.18 10.45
C ALA A 156 12.12 8.45 9.25
N ASP A 157 10.81 8.58 9.08
CA ASP A 157 10.14 8.33 7.82
C ASP A 157 10.01 9.63 7.00
N ILE A 158 9.49 9.54 5.80
CA ILE A 158 9.32 10.72 4.93
C ILE A 158 8.37 11.77 5.53
N LYS A 159 7.30 11.37 6.20
CA LYS A 159 6.35 12.29 6.83
C LYS A 159 6.97 12.98 8.04
N THR A 160 7.69 12.26 8.88
CA THR A 160 8.50 12.83 9.98
C THR A 160 9.53 13.84 9.45
N TYR A 161 10.21 13.52 8.34
CA TYR A 161 11.17 14.44 7.70
C TYR A 161 10.50 15.74 7.28
N ILE A 162 9.35 15.67 6.64
CA ILE A 162 8.58 16.83 6.18
C ILE A 162 8.10 17.68 7.38
N PHE A 163 7.54 17.04 8.42
CA PHE A 163 7.08 17.75 9.61
C PHE A 163 8.24 18.40 10.39
N TYR A 164 9.41 17.74 10.44
CA TYR A 164 10.61 18.37 11.01
C TYR A 164 10.98 19.66 10.27
N HIS A 165 10.98 19.66 8.94
CA HIS A 165 11.30 20.86 8.17
C HIS A 165 10.27 21.99 8.35
N LEU A 166 9.00 21.66 8.50
CA LEU A 166 7.92 22.63 8.71
C LEU A 166 7.88 23.20 10.13
N PHE A 167 8.14 22.37 11.15
CA PHE A 167 7.84 22.67 12.56
C PHE A 167 9.01 22.48 13.55
N ASP A 168 10.19 22.07 13.10
CA ASP A 168 11.37 21.72 13.92
C ASP A 168 11.14 20.60 14.96
N THR A 169 10.18 19.70 14.70
CA THR A 169 9.81 18.64 15.63
C THR A 169 9.79 17.27 14.95
N TYR A 170 10.46 16.28 15.55
CA TYR A 170 10.40 14.88 15.08
C TYR A 170 9.22 14.18 15.73
N ILE A 171 8.13 14.06 15.00
CA ILE A 171 6.94 13.30 15.40
C ILE A 171 6.58 12.25 14.36
N ILE A 172 5.99 11.17 14.81
CA ILE A 172 5.43 10.10 13.96
C ILE A 172 4.08 9.68 14.52
N ASP A 173 3.08 9.57 13.64
CA ASP A 173 1.78 9.07 14.06
C ASP A 173 1.78 7.55 14.28
N TYR A 174 0.85 7.05 15.11
CA TYR A 174 0.73 5.63 15.41
C TYR A 174 0.55 4.75 14.17
N SER A 175 -0.08 5.26 13.10
CA SER A 175 -0.26 4.50 11.87
C SER A 175 1.08 4.23 11.17
N MET A 176 1.89 5.27 10.99
CA MET A 176 3.22 5.14 10.41
C MET A 176 4.15 4.36 11.35
N ALA A 177 4.09 4.61 12.66
CA ALA A 177 4.88 3.89 13.66
C ALA A 177 4.55 2.39 13.66
N SER A 178 3.27 2.02 13.60
CA SER A 178 2.84 0.60 13.57
C SER A 178 3.35 -0.14 12.33
N ALA A 179 3.64 0.56 11.23
CA ALA A 179 4.21 -0.05 10.03
C ALA A 179 5.74 -0.20 10.08
N THR A 180 6.40 0.22 11.17
CA THR A 180 7.87 0.14 11.28
C THR A 180 8.40 -1.24 11.70
N GLY A 181 7.57 -2.07 12.35
CA GLY A 181 7.99 -3.29 13.02
C GLY A 181 8.60 -3.05 14.42
N MET A 182 8.56 -1.82 14.91
CA MET A 182 9.12 -1.41 16.20
C MET A 182 8.08 -0.86 17.17
N PHE A 183 6.82 -0.78 16.78
CA PHE A 183 5.72 -0.23 17.58
C PHE A 183 4.87 -1.36 18.16
N ASN A 184 4.60 -1.31 19.47
CA ASN A 184 3.79 -2.31 20.15
C ASN A 184 2.30 -1.92 20.10
N LEU A 185 1.47 -2.77 19.51
CA LEU A 185 0.04 -2.52 19.28
C LEU A 185 -0.81 -2.48 20.56
N GLU A 186 -0.36 -3.13 21.64
CA GLU A 186 -1.11 -3.17 22.90
C GLU A 186 -0.81 -1.95 23.77
N THR A 187 0.46 -1.54 23.83
CA THR A 187 0.89 -0.43 24.67
C THR A 187 0.84 0.92 23.97
N LEU A 188 0.66 0.93 22.62
CA LEU A 188 0.74 2.11 21.76
C LEU A 188 2.05 2.90 21.98
N ASP A 189 3.14 2.17 22.18
CA ASP A 189 4.48 2.72 22.38
C ASP A 189 5.52 1.89 21.60
N TRP A 190 6.77 2.34 21.59
CA TRP A 190 7.87 1.61 20.99
C TRP A 190 8.10 0.25 21.69
N ASP A 191 8.25 -0.82 20.91
CA ASP A 191 8.46 -2.19 21.43
C ASP A 191 9.88 -2.36 21.95
N VAL A 192 10.00 -2.56 23.26
CA VAL A 192 11.29 -2.70 23.95
C VAL A 192 12.14 -3.82 23.34
N GLY A 193 11.54 -4.99 23.06
CA GLY A 193 12.27 -6.12 22.49
C GLY A 193 12.80 -5.84 21.08
N ALA A 194 12.05 -5.09 20.27
CA ALA A 194 12.53 -4.66 18.95
C ALA A 194 13.69 -3.67 19.07
N LEU A 195 13.62 -2.71 19.99
CA LEU A 195 14.70 -1.74 20.21
C LEU A 195 15.97 -2.42 20.76
N GLU A 196 15.84 -3.38 21.66
CA GLU A 196 16.96 -4.17 22.18
C GLU A 196 17.64 -4.98 21.07
N LEU A 197 16.88 -5.63 20.19
CA LEU A 197 17.41 -6.35 19.03
C LEU A 197 18.25 -5.42 18.15
N LEU A 198 17.76 -4.23 17.88
CA LEU A 198 18.44 -3.24 17.05
C LEU A 198 19.65 -2.60 17.77
N GLY A 199 19.65 -2.57 19.11
CA GLY A 199 20.64 -1.86 19.90
C GLY A 199 20.50 -0.34 19.77
N ILE A 200 19.27 0.16 19.63
CA ILE A 200 18.94 1.58 19.58
C ILE A 200 18.10 1.98 20.80
N SER A 201 18.14 3.26 21.13
CA SER A 201 17.30 3.80 22.19
C SER A 201 16.07 4.52 21.62
N LYS A 202 15.06 4.73 22.46
CA LYS A 202 13.81 5.42 22.10
C LYS A 202 14.07 6.86 21.63
N GLU A 203 15.13 7.51 22.16
CA GLU A 203 15.54 8.86 21.79
C GLU A 203 16.02 8.95 20.34
N MET A 204 16.41 7.84 19.71
CA MET A 204 16.77 7.78 18.29
C MET A 204 15.54 7.72 17.38
N LEU A 205 14.35 7.56 17.94
CA LEU A 205 13.08 7.51 17.20
C LEU A 205 12.29 8.81 17.39
N PRO A 206 11.32 9.13 16.49
CA PRO A 206 10.44 10.27 16.67
C PRO A 206 9.52 10.10 17.89
N GLU A 207 8.98 11.22 18.37
CA GLU A 207 7.91 11.22 19.37
C GLU A 207 6.62 10.66 18.77
N LEU A 208 5.98 9.74 19.49
CA LEU A 208 4.75 9.10 19.09
C LEU A 208 3.54 10.02 19.36
N VAL A 209 2.71 10.20 18.34
CA VAL A 209 1.47 10.99 18.46
C VAL A 209 0.30 10.24 17.83
N PRO A 210 -0.96 10.51 18.24
CA PRO A 210 -2.12 9.93 17.57
C PRO A 210 -2.26 10.46 16.14
N PRO A 211 -2.87 9.72 15.20
CA PRO A 211 -3.11 10.17 13.82
C PRO A 211 -3.94 11.44 13.70
N THR A 212 -4.70 11.77 14.74
CA THR A 212 -5.49 13.01 14.85
C THR A 212 -4.71 14.20 15.44
N TYR A 213 -3.40 14.06 15.67
CA TYR A 213 -2.57 15.12 16.22
C TYR A 213 -2.51 16.33 15.27
N VAL A 214 -2.69 17.53 15.85
CA VAL A 214 -2.75 18.80 15.11
C VAL A 214 -1.56 19.68 15.47
N MET A 215 -0.81 20.09 14.46
CA MET A 215 0.24 21.10 14.61
C MET A 215 -0.19 22.45 14.07
N LYS A 216 0.32 23.53 14.68
CA LYS A 216 0.18 24.92 14.29
C LYS A 216 1.51 25.63 14.48
N GLY A 217 1.62 26.86 14.00
CA GLY A 217 2.86 27.63 14.12
C GLY A 217 3.94 27.16 13.14
N MET A 218 3.55 26.87 11.92
CA MET A 218 4.47 26.53 10.84
C MET A 218 5.42 27.69 10.55
N LYS A 219 6.67 27.38 10.16
CA LYS A 219 7.65 28.41 9.78
C LYS A 219 7.08 29.36 8.72
N GLU A 220 7.13 30.66 8.98
CA GLU A 220 6.56 31.75 8.15
C GLU A 220 6.92 31.62 6.67
N ARG A 221 8.18 31.26 6.37
CA ARG A 221 8.65 31.08 4.99
C ARG A 221 7.85 30.06 4.19
N TYR A 222 7.43 28.97 4.84
CA TYR A 222 6.65 27.90 4.18
C TYR A 222 5.17 28.24 4.11
N ALA A 223 4.62 28.89 5.16
CA ALA A 223 3.26 29.41 5.13
C ALA A 223 3.08 30.40 3.98
N THR A 224 3.98 31.38 3.86
CA THR A 224 3.99 32.35 2.76
C THR A 224 4.11 31.68 1.39
N LEU A 225 5.03 30.69 1.25
CA LEU A 225 5.25 29.99 -0.02
C LEU A 225 3.98 29.24 -0.47
N MET A 226 3.31 28.54 0.45
CA MET A 226 2.09 27.77 0.16
C MET A 226 0.84 28.63 0.04
N GLY A 227 0.87 29.89 0.49
CA GLY A 227 -0.30 30.78 0.53
C GLY A 227 -1.27 30.42 1.65
N LEU A 228 -0.75 29.95 2.79
CA LEU A 228 -1.48 29.58 3.99
C LEU A 228 -1.16 30.54 5.16
N ASN A 229 -1.91 30.44 6.26
CA ASN A 229 -1.55 31.09 7.52
C ASN A 229 -0.60 30.19 8.31
N GLU A 230 0.30 30.77 9.11
CA GLU A 230 1.19 30.02 10.01
C GLU A 230 0.41 29.12 10.97
N ASP A 231 -0.74 29.58 11.44
CA ASP A 231 -1.63 28.86 12.36
C ASP A 231 -2.65 27.96 11.66
N THR A 232 -2.59 27.81 10.32
CA THR A 232 -3.40 26.79 9.64
C THR A 232 -3.15 25.43 10.28
N PRO A 233 -4.20 24.71 10.75
CA PRO A 233 -4.01 23.40 11.38
C PRO A 233 -3.45 22.39 10.39
N PHE A 234 -2.35 21.74 10.74
CA PHE A 234 -1.75 20.61 10.03
C PHE A 234 -2.01 19.34 10.81
N VAL A 235 -2.84 18.46 10.28
CA VAL A 235 -3.15 17.16 10.88
C VAL A 235 -2.15 16.15 10.37
N ILE A 236 -1.44 15.47 11.26
CA ILE A 236 -0.38 14.54 10.86
C ILE A 236 -0.92 13.38 9.99
N GLY A 237 -2.16 12.97 10.21
CA GLY A 237 -2.81 11.94 9.41
C GLY A 237 -2.27 10.54 9.67
N ALA A 238 -2.35 9.68 8.66
CA ALA A 238 -1.97 8.28 8.75
C ALA A 238 -1.27 7.79 7.47
N SER A 239 -1.01 6.48 7.38
CA SER A 239 -0.45 5.87 6.17
C SER A 239 -1.48 5.81 5.03
N ASP A 240 -1.00 5.81 3.79
CA ASP A 240 -1.81 5.79 2.57
C ASP A 240 -2.75 4.57 2.50
N GLY A 241 -2.23 3.39 2.85
CA GLY A 241 -3.01 2.16 2.83
C GLY A 241 -4.15 2.15 3.85
N VAL A 242 -3.93 2.73 5.03
CA VAL A 242 -4.93 2.85 6.09
C VAL A 242 -6.00 3.88 5.72
N LEU A 243 -5.58 5.06 5.25
CA LEU A 243 -6.50 6.12 4.84
C LEU A 243 -7.30 5.80 3.59
N SER A 244 -6.76 4.97 2.69
CA SER A 244 -7.52 4.49 1.55
C SER A 244 -8.78 3.72 1.96
N ASN A 245 -8.74 2.92 3.05
CA ASN A 245 -9.93 2.25 3.58
C ASN A 245 -10.99 3.26 4.05
N LEU A 246 -10.54 4.29 4.75
CA LEU A 246 -11.43 5.37 5.21
C LEU A 246 -12.04 6.12 4.03
N GLY A 247 -11.23 6.52 3.05
CA GLY A 247 -11.67 7.28 1.88
C GLY A 247 -12.55 6.52 0.88
N VAL A 248 -12.68 5.20 0.99
CA VAL A 248 -13.67 4.39 0.23
C VAL A 248 -14.85 3.96 1.09
N ASN A 249 -14.97 4.52 2.29
CA ASN A 249 -16.01 4.16 3.25
C ASN A 249 -16.02 2.65 3.60
N SER A 250 -14.83 2.02 3.70
CA SER A 250 -14.69 0.63 4.11
C SER A 250 -14.24 0.56 5.58
N VAL A 251 -15.07 1.09 6.45
CA VAL A 251 -14.85 1.15 7.91
C VAL A 251 -15.95 0.42 8.70
N GLY A 252 -16.99 -0.02 8.00
CA GLY A 252 -18.08 -0.78 8.57
C GLY A 252 -17.69 -2.23 8.87
N LYS A 253 -18.34 -2.82 9.88
CA LYS A 253 -18.15 -4.25 10.20
C LYS A 253 -18.58 -5.13 9.02
N GLY A 254 -17.70 -6.07 8.63
CA GLY A 254 -17.96 -6.97 7.50
C GLY A 254 -17.69 -6.33 6.12
N GLU A 255 -17.02 -5.19 6.07
CA GLU A 255 -16.59 -4.55 4.83
C GLU A 255 -15.07 -4.74 4.61
N VAL A 256 -14.70 -4.97 3.36
CA VAL A 256 -13.31 -5.15 2.94
C VAL A 256 -13.03 -4.20 1.77
N ALA A 257 -11.94 -3.46 1.83
CA ALA A 257 -11.43 -2.70 0.69
C ALA A 257 -10.44 -3.55 -0.11
N VAL A 258 -10.62 -3.60 -1.43
CA VAL A 258 -9.67 -4.18 -2.37
C VAL A 258 -9.21 -3.12 -3.35
N THR A 259 -7.91 -2.93 -3.44
CA THR A 259 -7.29 -2.02 -4.41
C THR A 259 -6.39 -2.82 -5.34
N ILE A 260 -6.59 -2.69 -6.66
CA ILE A 260 -5.64 -3.23 -7.64
C ILE A 260 -5.21 -2.11 -8.58
N GLY A 261 -3.98 -1.64 -8.35
CA GLY A 261 -3.19 -0.79 -9.25
C GLY A 261 -2.08 -1.62 -9.89
N THR A 262 -0.85 -1.12 -9.94
CA THR A 262 0.34 -1.91 -10.34
C THR A 262 0.51 -3.13 -9.44
N SER A 263 0.46 -2.93 -8.14
CA SER A 263 0.34 -3.96 -7.10
C SER A 263 -1.11 -4.05 -6.63
N GLY A 264 -1.38 -4.86 -5.60
CA GLY A 264 -2.71 -4.94 -5.00
C GLY A 264 -2.66 -4.96 -3.48
N ALA A 265 -3.81 -4.77 -2.86
CA ALA A 265 -3.96 -4.98 -1.42
C ALA A 265 -5.42 -5.25 -1.07
N ILE A 266 -5.60 -6.03 -0.01
CA ILE A 266 -6.90 -6.25 0.61
C ILE A 266 -6.80 -5.92 2.09
N ARG A 267 -7.80 -5.17 2.61
CA ARG A 267 -7.76 -4.60 3.97
C ARG A 267 -9.17 -4.50 4.55
N THR A 268 -9.25 -4.61 5.87
CA THR A 268 -10.49 -4.35 6.63
C THR A 268 -10.17 -3.60 7.91
N VAL A 269 -11.15 -2.87 8.44
CA VAL A 269 -11.05 -2.14 9.72
C VAL A 269 -11.64 -3.00 10.83
N ILE A 270 -10.95 -3.04 11.96
CA ILE A 270 -11.36 -3.75 13.19
C ILE A 270 -11.22 -2.83 14.41
N ASP A 271 -11.91 -3.16 15.49
CA ASP A 271 -12.02 -2.35 16.71
C ASP A 271 -10.92 -2.56 17.76
N LYS A 272 -10.06 -3.54 17.55
CA LYS A 272 -8.90 -3.85 18.42
C LYS A 272 -7.83 -4.60 17.64
N PRO A 273 -6.56 -4.53 18.09
CA PRO A 273 -5.47 -5.16 17.37
C PRO A 273 -5.66 -6.69 17.31
N ARG A 274 -5.40 -7.26 16.14
CA ARG A 274 -5.37 -8.71 15.92
C ARG A 274 -4.23 -9.04 14.97
N THR A 275 -3.42 -10.01 15.37
CA THR A 275 -2.35 -10.55 14.55
C THR A 275 -2.66 -11.97 14.10
N ASP A 276 -2.12 -12.37 12.97
CA ASP A 276 -2.22 -13.74 12.48
C ASP A 276 -1.08 -14.59 13.08
N TYR A 277 -1.40 -15.72 13.72
CA TYR A 277 -0.37 -16.56 14.33
C TYR A 277 0.66 -17.12 13.31
N LYS A 278 0.30 -17.12 12.01
CA LYS A 278 1.18 -17.52 10.89
C LYS A 278 1.95 -16.34 10.27
N GLY A 279 1.68 -15.09 10.69
CA GLY A 279 2.36 -13.90 10.18
C GLY A 279 2.01 -13.52 8.73
N ARG A 280 0.85 -13.97 8.20
CA ARG A 280 0.48 -13.79 6.78
C ARG A 280 0.02 -12.39 6.43
N ILE A 281 -0.53 -11.63 7.38
CA ILE A 281 -1.13 -10.31 7.20
C ILE A 281 -0.57 -9.32 8.21
N PHE A 282 -0.69 -8.03 7.92
CA PHE A 282 -0.31 -6.96 8.84
C PHE A 282 -1.49 -6.52 9.72
N CYS A 283 -1.17 -5.79 10.82
CA CYS A 283 -2.11 -5.05 11.64
C CYS A 283 -1.53 -3.65 11.92
N TYR A 284 -2.17 -2.59 11.42
CA TYR A 284 -1.71 -1.21 11.59
C TYR A 284 -2.79 -0.34 12.24
N VAL A 285 -2.37 0.69 12.95
CA VAL A 285 -3.26 1.62 13.65
C VAL A 285 -3.90 2.60 12.64
N LEU A 286 -5.22 2.81 12.75
CA LEU A 286 -5.93 3.93 12.12
C LEU A 286 -6.21 5.04 13.15
N THR A 287 -6.71 4.67 14.32
CA THR A 287 -6.85 5.50 15.54
C THR A 287 -6.62 4.60 16.75
N GLU A 288 -6.64 5.15 17.95
CA GLU A 288 -6.50 4.36 19.19
C GLU A 288 -7.56 3.25 19.30
N ASP A 289 -8.76 3.45 18.67
CA ASP A 289 -9.89 2.52 18.73
C ASP A 289 -10.12 1.75 17.41
N HIS A 290 -9.32 2.00 16.36
CA HIS A 290 -9.49 1.38 15.05
C HIS A 290 -8.16 0.92 14.49
N TYR A 291 -8.15 -0.29 13.97
CA TYR A 291 -6.98 -0.92 13.36
C TYR A 291 -7.32 -1.42 11.96
N VAL A 292 -6.34 -1.47 11.09
CA VAL A 292 -6.48 -2.03 9.75
C VAL A 292 -5.65 -3.29 9.67
N ILE A 293 -6.30 -4.42 9.39
CA ILE A 293 -5.64 -5.68 9.07
C ILE A 293 -5.73 -5.94 7.57
N GLY A 294 -4.71 -6.57 7.01
CA GLY A 294 -4.70 -6.84 5.59
C GLY A 294 -3.39 -7.38 5.07
N GLY A 295 -3.31 -7.47 3.75
CA GLY A 295 -2.10 -7.90 3.08
C GLY A 295 -1.91 -7.22 1.72
N PRO A 296 -0.71 -6.68 1.45
CA PRO A 296 -0.33 -6.20 0.13
C PRO A 296 0.19 -7.35 -0.73
N VAL A 297 -0.13 -7.34 -2.02
CA VAL A 297 0.43 -8.25 -3.02
C VAL A 297 1.25 -7.47 -4.04
N ASN A 298 2.35 -8.07 -4.54
CA ASN A 298 3.19 -7.42 -5.55
C ASN A 298 2.52 -7.40 -6.92
N ASN A 299 1.79 -8.46 -7.21
CA ASN A 299 1.34 -8.82 -8.54
C ASN A 299 -0.14 -8.46 -8.74
N GLY A 300 -0.40 -7.20 -9.04
CA GLY A 300 -1.71 -6.69 -9.45
C GLY A 300 -1.80 -6.45 -10.95
N GLY A 301 -2.10 -5.22 -11.36
CA GLY A 301 -2.16 -4.80 -12.76
C GLY A 301 -0.83 -4.89 -13.52
N VAL A 302 0.31 -5.01 -12.82
CA VAL A 302 1.62 -5.29 -13.45
C VAL A 302 1.58 -6.57 -14.28
N VAL A 303 0.82 -7.58 -13.86
CA VAL A 303 0.65 -8.84 -14.59
C VAL A 303 -0.04 -8.60 -15.95
N LEU A 304 -1.09 -7.78 -15.96
CA LEU A 304 -1.77 -7.41 -17.21
C LEU A 304 -0.87 -6.55 -18.10
N ARG A 305 -0.09 -5.67 -17.51
CA ARG A 305 0.90 -4.87 -18.27
C ARG A 305 1.91 -5.79 -18.93
N TRP A 306 2.47 -6.74 -18.19
CA TRP A 306 3.41 -7.73 -18.73
C TRP A 306 2.77 -8.55 -19.88
N LEU A 307 1.55 -9.06 -19.71
CA LEU A 307 0.82 -9.74 -20.79
C LEU A 307 0.66 -8.84 -22.02
N ARG A 308 0.23 -7.60 -21.82
CA ARG A 308 0.04 -6.62 -22.88
C ARG A 308 1.33 -6.36 -23.65
N ASP A 309 2.42 -6.12 -22.94
CA ASP A 309 3.66 -5.64 -23.54
C ASP A 309 4.47 -6.79 -24.18
N GLU A 310 4.47 -7.97 -23.53
CA GLU A 310 5.35 -9.07 -23.93
C GLU A 310 4.66 -10.15 -24.80
N LEU A 311 3.36 -10.38 -24.60
CA LEU A 311 2.69 -11.52 -25.24
C LEU A 311 1.59 -11.10 -26.24
N LEU A 312 1.10 -9.87 -26.22
CA LEU A 312 -0.12 -9.45 -26.91
C LEU A 312 0.09 -8.23 -27.82
N ALA A 313 1.28 -8.12 -28.44
CA ALA A 313 1.64 -6.99 -29.27
C ALA A 313 0.63 -6.73 -30.44
N SER A 314 0.07 -7.78 -31.04
CA SER A 314 -0.92 -7.67 -32.13
C SER A 314 -2.25 -7.09 -31.65
N GLU A 315 -2.68 -7.44 -30.45
CA GLU A 315 -3.90 -6.92 -29.82
C GLU A 315 -3.74 -5.45 -29.43
N VAL A 316 -2.57 -5.09 -28.92
CA VAL A 316 -2.21 -3.70 -28.61
C VAL A 316 -2.20 -2.83 -29.86
N GLU A 317 -1.62 -3.30 -30.93
CA GLU A 317 -1.61 -2.58 -32.22
C GLU A 317 -3.05 -2.43 -32.78
N THR A 318 -3.87 -3.46 -32.63
CA THR A 318 -5.28 -3.40 -33.04
C THR A 318 -6.07 -2.39 -32.20
N ALA A 319 -5.85 -2.39 -30.87
CA ALA A 319 -6.48 -1.43 -29.97
C ALA A 319 -6.10 0.02 -30.33
N LYS A 320 -4.82 0.28 -30.58
CA LYS A 320 -4.35 1.60 -31.03
C LYS A 320 -5.01 2.07 -32.32
N ARG A 321 -5.15 1.19 -33.32
CA ARG A 321 -5.84 1.51 -34.61
C ARG A 321 -7.32 1.82 -34.41
N LEU A 322 -7.97 1.16 -33.47
CA LEU A 322 -9.39 1.37 -33.15
C LEU A 322 -9.61 2.55 -32.17
N GLY A 323 -8.55 3.14 -31.60
CA GLY A 323 -8.66 4.23 -30.62
C GLY A 323 -9.29 3.79 -29.30
N VAL A 324 -9.13 2.50 -28.90
CA VAL A 324 -9.64 1.93 -27.67
C VAL A 324 -8.50 1.59 -26.72
N ASP A 325 -8.80 1.53 -25.41
CA ASP A 325 -7.79 1.13 -24.42
C ASP A 325 -7.39 -0.35 -24.63
N PRO A 326 -6.11 -0.67 -24.76
CA PRO A 326 -5.64 -2.05 -24.85
C PRO A 326 -6.12 -2.95 -23.72
N TYR A 327 -6.26 -2.45 -22.50
CA TYR A 327 -6.79 -3.23 -21.38
C TYR A 327 -8.25 -3.63 -21.55
N ASP A 328 -9.07 -2.79 -22.17
CA ASP A 328 -10.45 -3.14 -22.50
C ASP A 328 -10.48 -4.29 -23.51
N VAL A 329 -9.61 -4.26 -24.53
CA VAL A 329 -9.50 -5.36 -25.50
C VAL A 329 -9.13 -6.67 -24.82
N LEU A 330 -8.14 -6.66 -23.91
CA LEU A 330 -7.72 -7.85 -23.18
C LEU A 330 -8.84 -8.45 -22.32
N THR A 331 -9.57 -7.62 -21.60
CA THR A 331 -10.69 -8.09 -20.77
C THR A 331 -11.85 -8.60 -21.60
N GLN A 332 -12.12 -8.02 -22.76
CA GLN A 332 -13.13 -8.54 -23.70
C GLN A 332 -12.72 -9.89 -24.34
N ILE A 333 -11.43 -10.10 -24.59
CA ILE A 333 -10.92 -11.40 -25.04
C ILE A 333 -11.11 -12.44 -23.93
N ALA A 334 -10.75 -12.13 -22.70
CA ALA A 334 -10.95 -13.01 -21.54
C ALA A 334 -12.42 -13.40 -21.32
N LYS A 335 -13.37 -12.48 -21.60
CA LYS A 335 -14.81 -12.72 -21.47
C LYS A 335 -15.32 -13.87 -22.35
N ARG A 336 -14.62 -14.19 -23.45
CA ARG A 336 -15.00 -15.28 -24.38
C ARG A 336 -14.71 -16.68 -23.81
N VAL A 337 -13.91 -16.77 -22.79
CA VAL A 337 -13.55 -18.03 -22.13
C VAL A 337 -14.40 -18.19 -20.88
N LYS A 338 -14.81 -19.41 -20.57
CA LYS A 338 -15.61 -19.72 -19.37
C LYS A 338 -14.81 -19.48 -18.09
N PRO A 339 -15.50 -19.26 -16.95
CA PRO A 339 -14.87 -19.26 -15.62
C PRO A 339 -13.97 -20.45 -15.40
N GLY A 340 -12.77 -20.19 -14.86
CA GLY A 340 -11.76 -21.22 -14.60
C GLY A 340 -10.85 -21.54 -15.78
N ALA A 341 -10.95 -20.82 -16.91
CA ALA A 341 -10.05 -20.93 -18.06
C ALA A 341 -9.79 -22.40 -18.51
N ASP A 342 -10.83 -23.24 -18.50
CA ASP A 342 -10.79 -24.69 -18.77
C ASP A 342 -9.73 -25.44 -17.95
N GLY A 343 -9.51 -25.03 -16.68
CA GLY A 343 -8.55 -25.62 -15.75
C GLY A 343 -7.13 -25.10 -15.88
N LEU A 344 -6.88 -24.04 -16.66
CA LEU A 344 -5.57 -23.40 -16.72
C LEU A 344 -5.40 -22.46 -15.53
N ILE A 345 -4.43 -22.74 -14.66
CA ILE A 345 -4.10 -21.93 -13.48
C ILE A 345 -2.86 -21.10 -13.77
N PHE A 346 -2.88 -19.83 -13.34
CA PHE A 346 -1.72 -18.96 -13.37
C PHE A 346 -1.35 -18.45 -11.98
N HIS A 347 -0.11 -18.75 -11.53
CA HIS A 347 0.47 -18.11 -10.37
C HIS A 347 1.11 -16.78 -10.79
N PRO A 348 0.67 -15.62 -10.26
CA PRO A 348 1.05 -14.32 -10.81
C PRO A 348 2.39 -13.78 -10.29
N TYR A 349 3.23 -14.58 -9.63
CA TYR A 349 4.40 -14.16 -8.84
C TYR A 349 5.58 -13.65 -9.70
N LEU A 350 5.32 -12.76 -10.65
CA LEU A 350 6.34 -12.21 -11.57
C LEU A 350 7.38 -11.33 -10.87
N ALA A 351 7.01 -10.72 -9.72
CA ALA A 351 7.86 -9.83 -8.92
C ALA A 351 8.11 -10.36 -7.50
N GLY A 352 8.25 -11.70 -7.36
CA GLY A 352 8.13 -12.31 -6.04
C GLY A 352 6.73 -12.07 -5.45
N GLU A 353 6.50 -12.39 -4.17
CA GLU A 353 5.21 -12.05 -3.56
C GLU A 353 5.35 -11.67 -2.09
N ARG A 354 4.52 -10.68 -1.67
CA ARG A 354 4.32 -10.30 -0.26
C ARG A 354 3.26 -11.22 0.38
N ALA A 355 2.18 -10.68 0.85
CA ALA A 355 1.13 -11.44 1.50
C ALA A 355 0.46 -12.46 0.54
N PRO A 356 0.11 -13.63 1.02
CA PRO A 356 0.41 -14.20 2.34
C PRO A 356 1.72 -14.98 2.40
N LEU A 357 2.48 -15.03 1.29
CA LEU A 357 3.67 -15.88 1.12
C LEU A 357 4.93 -15.28 1.75
N TRP A 358 5.09 -13.98 1.69
CA TRP A 358 6.29 -13.24 2.10
C TRP A 358 7.58 -13.84 1.52
N ASN A 359 7.53 -14.22 0.22
CA ASN A 359 8.61 -14.88 -0.51
C ASN A 359 9.01 -14.08 -1.75
N ALA A 360 10.18 -13.43 -1.69
CA ALA A 360 10.75 -12.69 -2.81
C ALA A 360 11.22 -13.61 -3.96
N ASN A 361 11.41 -14.90 -3.70
CA ASN A 361 11.83 -15.91 -4.69
C ASN A 361 10.67 -16.59 -5.41
N ALA A 362 9.41 -16.32 -5.02
CA ALA A 362 8.26 -16.82 -5.75
C ALA A 362 8.30 -16.39 -7.23
N ARG A 363 7.92 -17.29 -8.14
CA ARG A 363 7.96 -17.07 -9.59
C ARG A 363 6.62 -17.41 -10.24
N GLY A 364 6.29 -16.68 -11.31
CA GLY A 364 5.09 -16.91 -12.10
C GLY A 364 5.12 -18.25 -12.82
N SER A 365 3.95 -18.92 -12.94
CA SER A 365 3.83 -20.16 -13.67
C SER A 365 2.43 -20.36 -14.24
N PHE A 366 2.34 -20.94 -15.43
CA PHE A 366 1.11 -21.51 -15.96
C PHE A 366 1.11 -23.02 -15.70
N PHE A 367 0.04 -23.51 -15.10
CA PHE A 367 -0.13 -24.93 -14.78
C PHE A 367 -1.43 -25.48 -15.41
N GLY A 368 -1.36 -26.70 -15.97
CA GLY A 368 -2.51 -27.35 -16.58
C GLY A 368 -2.67 -27.10 -18.09
N LEU A 369 -1.62 -26.60 -18.78
CA LEU A 369 -1.65 -26.39 -20.23
C LEU A 369 -1.89 -27.71 -20.99
N THR A 370 -2.82 -27.66 -21.94
CA THR A 370 -3.10 -28.71 -22.92
C THR A 370 -3.15 -28.12 -24.34
N LEU A 371 -3.23 -28.97 -25.35
CA LEU A 371 -3.34 -28.51 -26.75
C LEU A 371 -4.65 -27.77 -27.08
N SER A 372 -5.65 -27.85 -26.21
CA SER A 372 -6.91 -27.13 -26.37
C SER A 372 -6.84 -25.67 -25.93
N HIS A 373 -5.87 -25.32 -25.06
CA HIS A 373 -5.73 -23.97 -24.56
C HIS A 373 -5.17 -23.03 -25.64
N LYS A 374 -5.72 -21.83 -25.68
CA LYS A 374 -5.36 -20.77 -26.61
C LYS A 374 -4.97 -19.52 -25.83
N LYS A 375 -4.55 -18.47 -26.53
CA LYS A 375 -4.16 -17.18 -25.97
C LYS A 375 -5.22 -16.58 -25.04
N GLU A 376 -6.49 -16.65 -25.41
CA GLU A 376 -7.61 -16.15 -24.59
C GLU A 376 -7.72 -16.86 -23.24
N HIS A 377 -7.38 -18.14 -23.15
CA HIS A 377 -7.32 -18.88 -21.88
C HIS A 377 -6.18 -18.38 -21.00
N MET A 378 -5.01 -18.08 -21.59
CA MET A 378 -3.87 -17.52 -20.85
C MET A 378 -4.20 -16.13 -20.28
N ILE A 379 -4.88 -15.28 -21.06
CA ILE A 379 -5.32 -13.97 -20.60
C ILE A 379 -6.30 -14.12 -19.42
N ARG A 380 -7.31 -14.99 -19.57
CA ARG A 380 -8.28 -15.23 -18.50
C ARG A 380 -7.62 -15.81 -17.25
N ALA A 381 -6.80 -16.84 -17.39
CA ALA A 381 -6.07 -17.45 -16.28
C ALA A 381 -5.22 -16.43 -15.53
N ALA A 382 -4.62 -15.46 -16.24
CA ALA A 382 -3.82 -14.42 -15.59
C ALA A 382 -4.68 -13.42 -14.78
N LEU A 383 -5.86 -13.02 -15.31
CA LEU A 383 -6.82 -12.20 -14.56
C LEU A 383 -7.32 -12.93 -13.31
N GLU A 384 -7.69 -14.19 -13.45
CA GLU A 384 -8.15 -15.05 -12.36
C GLU A 384 -7.02 -15.31 -11.34
N GLY A 385 -5.78 -15.54 -11.80
CA GLY A 385 -4.62 -15.79 -10.95
C GLY A 385 -4.29 -14.62 -10.02
N VAL A 386 -4.40 -13.38 -10.50
CA VAL A 386 -4.27 -12.18 -9.65
C VAL A 386 -5.34 -12.17 -8.55
N LEU A 387 -6.57 -12.53 -8.90
CA LEU A 387 -7.69 -12.57 -7.94
C LEU A 387 -7.56 -13.76 -6.98
N TYR A 388 -7.11 -14.93 -7.43
CA TYR A 388 -6.83 -16.06 -6.53
C TYR A 388 -5.76 -15.72 -5.51
N ASN A 389 -4.71 -15.00 -5.91
CA ASN A 389 -3.68 -14.55 -4.98
C ASN A 389 -4.25 -13.60 -3.92
N LEU A 390 -5.05 -12.61 -4.29
CA LEU A 390 -5.76 -11.74 -3.34
C LEU A 390 -6.74 -12.53 -2.46
N TYR A 391 -7.42 -13.53 -3.02
CA TYR A 391 -8.32 -14.40 -2.26
C TYR A 391 -7.59 -15.20 -1.18
N THR A 392 -6.34 -15.58 -1.40
CA THR A 392 -5.54 -16.24 -0.34
C THR A 392 -5.30 -15.32 0.86
N VAL A 393 -5.14 -14.02 0.63
CA VAL A 393 -5.07 -13.01 1.71
C VAL A 393 -6.45 -12.83 2.37
N TYR A 394 -7.52 -12.83 1.59
CA TYR A 394 -8.89 -12.76 2.10
C TYR A 394 -9.23 -13.93 3.04
N LEU A 395 -8.80 -15.14 2.71
CA LEU A 395 -8.94 -16.29 3.61
C LEU A 395 -8.20 -16.11 4.93
N ALA A 396 -7.00 -15.51 4.90
CA ALA A 396 -6.27 -15.19 6.12
C ALA A 396 -7.01 -14.13 6.97
N LEU A 397 -7.64 -13.14 6.34
CA LEU A 397 -8.49 -12.15 7.03
C LEU A 397 -9.70 -12.82 7.70
N ILE A 398 -10.41 -13.71 7.00
CA ILE A 398 -11.55 -14.46 7.56
C ILE A 398 -11.10 -15.27 8.78
N GLU A 399 -9.95 -15.96 8.70
CA GLU A 399 -9.40 -16.75 9.80
C GLU A 399 -9.12 -15.90 11.04
N VAL A 400 -8.53 -14.70 10.87
CA VAL A 400 -8.20 -13.77 11.96
C VAL A 400 -9.45 -13.08 12.54
N MET A 401 -10.39 -12.69 11.68
CA MET A 401 -11.63 -12.04 12.11
C MET A 401 -12.63 -13.03 12.72
N ASN A 402 -12.57 -14.30 12.31
CA ASN A 402 -13.60 -15.31 12.53
C ASN A 402 -14.99 -14.87 12.04
N GLU A 403 -15.00 -14.12 10.94
CA GLU A 403 -16.20 -13.58 10.28
C GLU A 403 -15.95 -13.46 8.79
N THR A 404 -16.92 -13.87 7.95
CA THR A 404 -16.86 -13.68 6.50
C THR A 404 -17.36 -12.28 6.16
N PRO A 405 -16.58 -11.47 5.44
CA PRO A 405 -17.03 -10.17 4.93
C PRO A 405 -18.28 -10.30 4.04
N LYS A 406 -19.12 -9.28 4.09
CA LYS A 406 -20.38 -9.23 3.33
C LYS A 406 -20.28 -8.37 2.08
N MET A 407 -19.29 -7.48 2.02
CA MET A 407 -19.15 -6.52 0.96
C MET A 407 -17.69 -6.21 0.66
N ILE A 408 -17.35 -6.14 -0.63
CA ILE A 408 -16.07 -5.68 -1.12
C ILE A 408 -16.23 -4.28 -1.72
N LYS A 409 -15.45 -3.32 -1.26
CA LYS A 409 -15.30 -1.99 -1.88
C LYS A 409 -14.06 -1.98 -2.75
N ALA A 410 -14.26 -1.94 -4.06
CA ALA A 410 -13.21 -2.15 -5.06
C ALA A 410 -12.70 -0.82 -5.63
N THR A 411 -11.37 -0.64 -5.65
CA THR A 411 -10.71 0.56 -6.18
C THR A 411 -9.47 0.24 -7.02
N GLY A 412 -8.95 1.26 -7.68
CA GLY A 412 -7.77 1.12 -8.55
C GLY A 412 -8.12 0.85 -10.00
N GLY A 413 -7.10 0.64 -10.83
CA GLY A 413 -7.26 0.53 -12.29
C GLY A 413 -8.17 -0.61 -12.76
N PHE A 414 -8.17 -1.73 -12.03
CA PHE A 414 -9.00 -2.89 -12.35
C PHE A 414 -10.51 -2.61 -12.25
N ALA A 415 -10.89 -1.68 -11.36
CA ALA A 415 -12.28 -1.31 -11.14
C ALA A 415 -12.94 -0.66 -12.37
N LYS A 416 -12.17 -0.29 -13.39
CA LYS A 416 -12.69 0.16 -14.68
C LYS A 416 -13.25 -0.99 -15.53
N SER A 417 -12.76 -2.23 -15.35
CA SER A 417 -13.20 -3.40 -16.12
C SER A 417 -14.38 -4.10 -15.45
N GLU A 418 -15.54 -4.05 -16.08
CA GLU A 418 -16.74 -4.78 -15.65
C GLU A 418 -16.48 -6.29 -15.52
N VAL A 419 -15.76 -6.85 -16.49
CA VAL A 419 -15.43 -8.29 -16.53
C VAL A 419 -14.59 -8.69 -15.32
N TRP A 420 -13.58 -7.89 -14.99
CA TRP A 420 -12.67 -8.21 -13.89
C TRP A 420 -13.34 -7.99 -12.53
N ARG A 421 -14.22 -6.99 -12.41
CA ARG A 421 -15.04 -6.81 -11.20
C ARG A 421 -15.98 -7.99 -10.95
N GLN A 422 -16.65 -8.49 -12.02
CA GLN A 422 -17.54 -9.66 -11.89
C GLN A 422 -16.74 -10.91 -11.51
N MET A 423 -15.58 -11.15 -12.13
CA MET A 423 -14.69 -12.25 -11.73
C MET A 423 -14.33 -12.16 -10.23
N MET A 424 -14.04 -10.95 -9.70
CA MET A 424 -13.75 -10.79 -8.27
C MET A 424 -14.96 -11.13 -7.40
N SER A 425 -16.16 -10.65 -7.75
CA SER A 425 -17.37 -10.98 -7.01
C SER A 425 -17.62 -12.50 -6.99
N ASP A 426 -17.43 -13.18 -8.11
CA ASP A 426 -17.63 -14.62 -8.25
C ASP A 426 -16.57 -15.44 -7.46
N ILE A 427 -15.28 -15.05 -7.55
CA ILE A 427 -14.17 -15.75 -6.86
C ILE A 427 -14.28 -15.58 -5.34
N PHE A 428 -14.67 -14.39 -4.88
CA PHE A 428 -14.78 -14.07 -3.45
C PHE A 428 -16.13 -14.47 -2.86
N ASP A 429 -17.08 -14.88 -3.69
CA ASP A 429 -18.47 -15.16 -3.31
C ASP A 429 -19.05 -14.04 -2.42
N THR A 430 -18.84 -12.79 -2.87
CA THR A 430 -19.13 -11.60 -2.06
C THR A 430 -19.62 -10.47 -2.96
N GLU A 431 -20.61 -9.72 -2.49
CA GLU A 431 -21.08 -8.51 -3.16
C GLU A 431 -19.93 -7.49 -3.31
N LEU A 432 -19.80 -6.90 -4.51
CA LEU A 432 -18.78 -5.93 -4.84
C LEU A 432 -19.41 -4.60 -5.23
N VAL A 433 -18.88 -3.51 -4.63
CA VAL A 433 -19.29 -2.13 -4.89
C VAL A 433 -18.06 -1.32 -5.30
N VAL A 434 -18.22 -0.45 -6.31
CA VAL A 434 -17.18 0.50 -6.71
C VAL A 434 -17.56 1.89 -6.18
N PRO A 435 -16.76 2.49 -5.29
CA PRO A 435 -16.96 3.87 -4.85
C PRO A 435 -16.70 4.87 -5.98
N GLU A 436 -17.38 6.00 -5.97
CA GLU A 436 -17.14 7.08 -6.95
C GLU A 436 -15.83 7.85 -6.70
N SER A 437 -15.25 7.74 -5.49
CA SER A 437 -14.04 8.46 -5.13
C SER A 437 -12.80 7.87 -5.81
N TYR A 438 -12.07 8.73 -6.54
CA TYR A 438 -10.81 8.37 -7.20
C TYR A 438 -9.56 8.70 -6.37
N GLU A 439 -9.69 9.55 -5.35
CA GLU A 439 -8.58 10.05 -4.51
C GLU A 439 -8.76 9.62 -3.05
N SER A 440 -8.89 8.29 -2.85
CA SER A 440 -9.31 7.71 -1.57
C SER A 440 -8.38 8.06 -0.40
N SER A 441 -7.05 8.06 -0.59
CA SER A 441 -6.10 8.42 0.48
C SER A 441 -6.20 9.90 0.88
N CYS A 442 -6.37 10.82 -0.09
CA CYS A 442 -6.58 12.24 0.22
C CYS A 442 -7.92 12.49 0.91
N LEU A 443 -9.00 11.86 0.45
CA LEU A 443 -10.31 11.98 1.10
C LEU A 443 -10.28 11.37 2.51
N GLY A 444 -9.67 10.20 2.68
CA GLY A 444 -9.48 9.60 4.00
C GLY A 444 -8.67 10.48 4.95
N ALA A 445 -7.64 11.18 4.45
CA ALA A 445 -6.90 12.16 5.22
C ALA A 445 -7.80 13.35 5.65
N CYS A 446 -8.66 13.85 4.76
CA CYS A 446 -9.61 14.91 5.09
C CYS A 446 -10.64 14.46 6.13
N VAL A 447 -11.18 13.24 6.02
CA VAL A 447 -12.12 12.68 7.00
C VAL A 447 -11.46 12.54 8.37
N LEU A 448 -10.23 12.02 8.42
CA LEU A 448 -9.47 11.97 9.67
C LEU A 448 -9.18 13.38 10.21
N GLY A 449 -8.93 14.34 9.33
CA GLY A 449 -8.78 15.76 9.67
C GLY A 449 -10.03 16.36 10.32
N LEU A 450 -11.24 16.04 9.82
CA LEU A 450 -12.50 16.46 10.44
C LEU A 450 -12.62 15.92 11.88
N LYS A 451 -12.22 14.66 12.11
CA LYS A 451 -12.19 14.09 13.46
C LYS A 451 -11.15 14.81 14.34
N ALA A 452 -10.00 15.13 13.81
CA ALA A 452 -8.91 15.81 14.52
C ALA A 452 -9.29 17.22 15.01
N VAL A 453 -10.10 17.96 14.22
CA VAL A 453 -10.55 19.29 14.61
C VAL A 453 -11.89 19.29 15.38
N GLY A 454 -12.46 18.09 15.64
CA GLY A 454 -13.66 17.93 16.45
C GLY A 454 -14.99 18.17 15.73
N ASP A 455 -15.00 18.14 14.39
CA ASP A 455 -16.23 18.33 13.61
C ASP A 455 -17.07 17.07 13.51
N ILE A 456 -16.46 15.91 13.67
CA ILE A 456 -17.11 14.59 13.64
C ILE A 456 -16.66 13.75 14.82
N GLU A 457 -17.56 12.94 15.35
CA GLU A 457 -17.27 11.99 16.43
C GLU A 457 -16.83 10.62 15.87
N ASP A 458 -17.43 10.19 14.77
CA ASP A 458 -17.14 8.93 14.08
C ASP A 458 -16.97 9.12 12.57
N PHE A 459 -16.72 8.04 11.86
CA PHE A 459 -16.46 8.06 10.42
C PHE A 459 -17.71 7.88 9.54
N SER A 460 -18.92 7.91 10.10
CA SER A 460 -20.18 7.66 9.35
C SER A 460 -20.44 8.68 8.23
N ILE A 461 -19.91 9.90 8.38
CA ILE A 461 -20.03 10.98 7.38
C ILE A 461 -19.46 10.56 6.01
N VAL A 462 -18.49 9.63 5.99
CA VAL A 462 -17.87 9.18 4.73
C VAL A 462 -18.89 8.61 3.76
N SER A 463 -19.94 7.98 4.27
CA SER A 463 -21.03 7.42 3.45
C SER A 463 -21.74 8.49 2.61
N SER A 464 -21.79 9.73 3.07
CA SER A 464 -22.36 10.85 2.32
C SER A 464 -21.37 11.53 1.36
N MET A 465 -20.06 11.33 1.59
CA MET A 465 -18.99 11.90 0.76
C MET A 465 -18.61 11.00 -0.41
N VAL A 466 -18.88 9.70 -0.28
CA VAL A 466 -18.51 8.69 -1.27
C VAL A 466 -19.77 8.06 -1.84
N GLY A 467 -20.05 8.38 -3.10
CA GLY A 467 -21.09 7.71 -3.88
C GLY A 467 -20.71 6.25 -4.16
N ALA A 468 -21.68 5.43 -4.53
CA ALA A 468 -21.45 4.07 -4.98
C ALA A 468 -21.96 3.91 -6.40
N THR A 469 -21.08 3.44 -7.29
CA THR A 469 -21.41 3.07 -8.67
C THR A 469 -21.16 1.58 -8.87
N ASN A 470 -21.86 0.94 -9.78
CA ASN A 470 -21.59 -0.44 -10.22
C ASN A 470 -21.53 -1.49 -9.09
N ASN A 471 -22.67 -2.09 -8.81
CA ASN A 471 -22.75 -3.23 -7.90
C ASN A 471 -22.68 -4.53 -8.71
N HIS A 472 -21.95 -5.52 -8.19
CA HIS A 472 -21.87 -6.87 -8.72
C HIS A 472 -22.25 -7.85 -7.62
N THR A 473 -23.09 -8.81 -7.98
CA THR A 473 -23.43 -9.98 -7.15
C THR A 473 -22.81 -11.22 -7.76
N PRO A 474 -22.36 -12.19 -6.94
CA PRO A 474 -21.76 -13.41 -7.45
C PRO A 474 -22.81 -14.28 -8.18
N PHE A 475 -22.38 -14.96 -9.25
CA PHE A 475 -23.17 -15.98 -9.92
C PHE A 475 -22.85 -17.35 -9.33
N GLU A 476 -23.83 -18.02 -8.74
CA GLU A 476 -23.65 -19.31 -8.04
C GLU A 476 -22.93 -20.36 -8.89
N GLU A 477 -23.23 -20.43 -10.20
CA GLU A 477 -22.57 -21.36 -11.12
C GLU A 477 -21.07 -21.08 -11.29
N ASN A 478 -20.64 -19.82 -11.26
CA ASN A 478 -19.24 -19.42 -11.35
C ASN A 478 -18.52 -19.65 -10.02
N VAL A 479 -19.17 -19.35 -8.90
CA VAL A 479 -18.64 -19.56 -7.54
C VAL A 479 -18.22 -21.02 -7.36
N ALA A 480 -19.07 -21.97 -7.75
CA ALA A 480 -18.77 -23.40 -7.62
C ALA A 480 -17.46 -23.79 -8.35
N VAL A 481 -17.27 -23.30 -9.60
CA VAL A 481 -16.06 -23.54 -10.38
C VAL A 481 -14.83 -22.95 -9.70
N TYR A 482 -14.92 -21.72 -9.21
CA TYR A 482 -13.80 -21.03 -8.59
C TYR A 482 -13.40 -21.62 -7.24
N GLN A 483 -14.33 -22.08 -6.43
CA GLN A 483 -14.04 -22.76 -5.15
C GLN A 483 -13.18 -24.02 -5.34
N GLU A 484 -13.43 -24.81 -6.40
CA GLU A 484 -12.58 -25.97 -6.73
C GLU A 484 -11.17 -25.51 -7.13
N LEU A 485 -11.06 -24.53 -8.04
CA LEU A 485 -9.78 -24.08 -8.60
C LEU A 485 -8.91 -23.34 -7.57
N VAL A 486 -9.49 -22.56 -6.67
CA VAL A 486 -8.74 -21.88 -5.60
C VAL A 486 -8.04 -22.90 -4.71
N SER A 487 -8.68 -24.00 -4.37
CA SER A 487 -8.07 -25.06 -3.58
C SER A 487 -6.85 -25.65 -4.29
N ILE A 488 -6.93 -25.87 -5.60
CA ILE A 488 -5.80 -26.36 -6.42
C ILE A 488 -4.69 -25.30 -6.49
N PHE A 489 -5.05 -24.03 -6.73
CA PHE A 489 -4.11 -22.91 -6.77
C PHE A 489 -3.28 -22.82 -5.48
N ILE A 490 -3.92 -22.88 -4.31
CA ILE A 490 -3.25 -22.83 -3.00
C ILE A 490 -2.31 -24.03 -2.81
N ASN A 491 -2.76 -25.23 -3.12
CA ASN A 491 -1.96 -26.43 -2.95
C ASN A 491 -0.74 -26.43 -3.87
N LEU A 492 -0.90 -26.00 -5.12
CA LEU A 492 0.21 -25.87 -6.07
C LEU A 492 1.22 -24.82 -5.59
N SER A 493 0.76 -23.66 -5.15
CA SER A 493 1.65 -22.59 -4.62
C SER A 493 2.52 -23.10 -3.48
N ARG A 494 1.96 -23.90 -2.56
CA ARG A 494 2.70 -24.53 -1.46
C ARG A 494 3.70 -25.59 -1.95
N SER A 495 3.28 -26.40 -2.91
CA SER A 495 4.12 -27.47 -3.46
C SER A 495 5.32 -26.93 -4.25
N LEU A 496 5.21 -25.73 -4.80
CA LEU A 496 6.27 -25.10 -5.60
C LEU A 496 7.28 -24.29 -4.78
N THR A 497 7.14 -24.19 -3.45
CA THR A 497 7.98 -23.33 -2.61
C THR A 497 9.47 -23.61 -2.77
N GLU A 498 9.90 -24.87 -2.70
CA GLU A 498 11.30 -25.26 -2.91
C GLU A 498 11.77 -24.98 -4.35
N ASN A 499 10.89 -25.17 -5.33
CA ASN A 499 11.21 -24.90 -6.72
C ASN A 499 11.38 -23.41 -7.00
N TYR A 500 10.67 -22.53 -6.28
CA TYR A 500 10.87 -21.09 -6.39
C TYR A 500 12.28 -20.69 -5.97
N GLU A 501 12.81 -21.24 -4.88
CA GLU A 501 14.18 -20.98 -4.43
C GLU A 501 15.20 -21.43 -5.49
N GLN A 502 15.06 -22.68 -5.96
CA GLN A 502 15.97 -23.24 -6.95
C GLN A 502 16.01 -22.44 -8.26
N ILE A 503 14.84 -22.08 -8.81
CA ILE A 503 14.78 -21.34 -10.06
C ILE A 503 15.24 -19.88 -9.90
N ALA A 504 14.97 -19.27 -8.75
CA ALA A 504 15.45 -17.93 -8.44
C ALA A 504 16.97 -17.89 -8.31
N ASP A 505 17.59 -18.90 -7.68
CA ASP A 505 19.04 -19.05 -7.60
C ASP A 505 19.66 -19.21 -8.98
N PHE A 506 19.10 -20.09 -9.81
CA PHE A 506 19.52 -20.27 -11.19
C PHE A 506 19.48 -18.95 -11.97
N GLN A 507 18.38 -18.21 -11.87
CA GLN A 507 18.22 -16.93 -12.54
C GLN A 507 19.25 -15.90 -12.06
N ARG A 508 19.52 -15.79 -10.75
CA ARG A 508 20.54 -14.89 -10.20
C ARG A 508 21.93 -15.17 -10.75
N GLN A 509 22.31 -16.45 -10.78
CA GLN A 509 23.62 -16.86 -11.27
C GLN A 509 23.82 -16.58 -12.77
N HIS A 510 22.84 -16.87 -13.61
CA HIS A 510 22.96 -16.80 -15.07
C HIS A 510 22.55 -15.46 -15.67
N MET A 511 21.68 -14.68 -15.04
CA MET A 511 21.33 -13.34 -15.52
C MET A 511 22.40 -12.27 -15.17
N ALA A 512 23.22 -12.50 -14.16
CA ALA A 512 24.36 -11.63 -13.84
C ALA A 512 25.46 -11.70 -14.93
N GLU A 513 25.67 -12.86 -15.55
CA GLU A 513 26.66 -13.06 -16.60
C GLU A 513 26.32 -12.35 -17.92
N ASN A 514 25.03 -12.19 -18.23
CA ASN A 514 24.58 -11.51 -19.47
C ASN A 514 24.62 -9.97 -19.43
N LYS A 515 24.85 -9.36 -18.27
CA LYS A 515 25.02 -7.89 -18.15
C LYS A 515 26.48 -7.43 -18.31
N THR A 516 27.41 -8.36 -18.42
CA THR A 516 28.84 -8.11 -18.58
C THR A 516 29.35 -8.38 -20.01
N GLN A 517 28.48 -8.72 -20.93
CA GLN A 517 28.71 -8.75 -22.38
C GLN A 517 27.96 -7.61 -23.09
#